data_0c5099abca8853cea37d370f4083cf22
#
_entry.id   0c5099abca8853cea37d370f4083cf22
#
_cell.length_a   1.000
_cell.length_b   1.000
_cell.length_c   1.000
_cell.angle_alpha   90.00
_cell.angle_beta   90.00
_cell.angle_gamma   90.00
#
_symmetry.space_group_name_H-M   'P 1'
#
loop_
_entity.id
_entity.type
_entity.pdbx_description
1 polymer ?
#
loop_
_entity_poly.entity_id
_entity_poly.type
_entity_poly.pdbx_seq_one_letter_code
_entity_poly.pdbx_strand_id
1 'polypeptide(L)'
;QHDPLKLTEKDDRLYGLGSTDMKGFFAVIYAALEPLLRQELKFKQPLIILATADEESSMNGARTLAKLGKPKARYAVIGEPTGLKPINMHKSIMMETIRIQGQSGHSSNPALGKNALEAMHEVISALLNFTQQLQADYQNPHFAVDIPTMNLGVIHGGDNPNRICGHCELEFDVRLLPGMANDSIRESISKLVKPIASKYQTKISLTSLFPGVEAFENQ
;
A
#
# COMPACT_ATOMS: atom_id res chain seq x y z
N GLN A 1 20.60 -6.65 -20.35
CA GLN A 1 20.54 -6.06 -18.98
C GLN A 1 21.52 -4.88 -18.94
N HIS A 2 21.12 -3.78 -18.29
CA HIS A 2 21.94 -2.60 -18.06
C HIS A 2 22.30 -2.51 -16.57
N ASP A 3 23.46 -1.94 -16.25
CA ASP A 3 23.84 -1.64 -14.87
C ASP A 3 22.85 -0.59 -14.32
N PRO A 4 22.11 -0.88 -13.24
CA PRO A 4 21.11 0.04 -12.70
C PRO A 4 21.74 1.32 -12.13
N LEU A 5 22.99 1.28 -11.71
CA LEU A 5 23.68 2.42 -11.08
C LEU A 5 24.45 3.27 -12.09
N LYS A 6 24.45 2.89 -13.38
CA LYS A 6 25.11 3.63 -14.45
C LYS A 6 24.09 4.04 -15.50
N LEU A 7 23.91 5.36 -15.68
CA LEU A 7 23.07 5.86 -16.77
C LEU A 7 23.60 5.38 -18.12
N THR A 8 22.77 4.66 -18.85
CA THR A 8 23.09 4.14 -20.18
C THR A 8 22.12 4.72 -21.21
N GLU A 9 22.65 5.39 -22.22
CA GLU A 9 21.89 5.85 -23.37
C GLU A 9 21.98 4.82 -24.50
N LYS A 10 20.83 4.34 -24.97
CA LYS A 10 20.73 3.38 -26.05
C LYS A 10 19.36 3.44 -26.70
N ASP A 11 19.30 3.41 -28.05
CA ASP A 11 18.06 3.38 -28.83
C ASP A 11 17.09 4.54 -28.44
N ASP A 12 17.62 5.77 -28.31
CA ASP A 12 16.92 6.98 -27.86
C ASP A 12 16.22 6.83 -26.49
N ARG A 13 16.74 5.97 -25.64
CA ARG A 13 16.25 5.74 -24.27
C ARG A 13 17.37 5.84 -23.26
N LEU A 14 17.00 6.29 -22.05
CA LEU A 14 17.88 6.38 -20.89
C LEU A 14 17.54 5.26 -19.92
N TYR A 15 18.52 4.39 -19.65
CA TYR A 15 18.40 3.28 -18.70
C TYR A 15 19.21 3.58 -17.45
N GLY A 16 18.58 3.38 -16.29
CA GLY A 16 19.19 3.57 -14.98
C GLY A 16 18.13 3.56 -13.88
N LEU A 17 18.54 3.27 -12.65
CA LEU A 17 17.63 3.27 -11.50
C LEU A 17 17.05 4.67 -11.25
N GLY A 18 15.73 4.77 -11.29
CA GLY A 18 15.00 6.02 -11.12
C GLY A 18 14.96 6.91 -12.38
N SER A 19 15.43 6.44 -13.56
CA SER A 19 15.33 7.22 -14.81
C SER A 19 13.89 7.52 -15.20
N THR A 20 12.96 6.60 -14.93
CA THR A 20 11.52 6.77 -15.13
C THR A 20 10.82 7.14 -13.82
N ASP A 21 11.12 6.43 -12.74
CA ASP A 21 10.49 6.55 -11.43
C ASP A 21 11.52 7.02 -10.39
N MET A 22 11.55 8.31 -10.06
CA MET A 22 11.07 9.41 -10.94
C MET A 22 12.13 10.53 -11.04
N LYS A 23 13.43 10.19 -10.88
CA LYS A 23 14.53 11.18 -10.95
C LYS A 23 14.57 11.94 -12.28
N GLY A 24 14.12 11.30 -13.38
CA GLY A 24 13.98 11.93 -14.68
C GLY A 24 13.08 13.16 -14.66
N PHE A 25 12.13 13.26 -13.74
CA PHE A 25 11.26 14.42 -13.62
C PHE A 25 12.01 15.71 -13.25
N PHE A 26 13.09 15.63 -12.48
CA PHE A 26 13.94 16.80 -12.20
C PHE A 26 14.60 17.35 -13.46
N ALA A 27 15.00 16.49 -14.38
CA ALA A 27 15.51 16.93 -15.70
C ALA A 27 14.42 17.60 -16.53
N VAL A 28 13.19 17.08 -16.49
CA VAL A 28 12.02 17.71 -17.17
C VAL A 28 11.72 19.08 -16.56
N ILE A 29 11.74 19.24 -15.23
CA ILE A 29 11.57 20.53 -14.55
C ILE A 29 12.65 21.51 -15.02
N TYR A 30 13.92 21.09 -15.05
CA TYR A 30 15.02 21.96 -15.50
C TYR A 30 14.82 22.41 -16.94
N ALA A 31 14.54 21.50 -17.86
CA ALA A 31 14.31 21.81 -19.27
C ALA A 31 13.10 22.73 -19.48
N ALA A 32 12.05 22.60 -18.67
CA ALA A 32 10.89 23.49 -18.74
C ALA A 32 11.16 24.89 -18.20
N LEU A 33 12.02 25.02 -17.18
CA LEU A 33 12.31 26.30 -16.54
C LEU A 33 13.40 27.10 -17.27
N GLU A 34 14.37 26.44 -17.90
CA GLU A 34 15.49 27.11 -18.57
C GLU A 34 15.05 28.19 -19.55
N PRO A 35 14.10 27.95 -20.51
CA PRO A 35 13.63 28.98 -21.42
C PRO A 35 12.95 30.17 -20.73
N LEU A 36 12.21 29.89 -19.62
CA LEU A 36 11.51 30.93 -18.86
C LEU A 36 12.50 31.83 -18.12
N LEU A 37 13.56 31.27 -17.58
CA LEU A 37 14.61 32.01 -16.89
C LEU A 37 15.44 32.84 -17.85
N ARG A 38 15.72 32.34 -19.07
CA ARG A 38 16.42 33.08 -20.12
C ARG A 38 15.63 34.29 -20.62
N GLN A 39 14.30 34.27 -20.55
CA GLN A 39 13.41 35.36 -20.91
C GLN A 39 13.22 36.37 -19.79
N GLU A 40 13.94 36.26 -18.67
CA GLU A 40 13.82 37.10 -17.47
C GLU A 40 12.38 37.26 -16.97
N LEU A 41 11.56 36.21 -17.16
CA LEU A 41 10.18 36.21 -16.69
C LEU A 41 10.12 36.24 -15.16
N LYS A 42 9.44 37.25 -14.64
CA LYS A 42 9.19 37.37 -13.20
C LYS A 42 7.95 36.57 -12.82
N PHE A 43 8.15 35.50 -12.07
CA PHE A 43 7.02 34.77 -11.50
C PHE A 43 6.26 35.63 -10.50
N LYS A 44 4.92 35.67 -10.61
CA LYS A 44 4.04 36.37 -9.65
C LYS A 44 3.99 35.68 -8.29
N GLN A 45 4.27 34.40 -8.25
CA GLN A 45 4.32 33.56 -7.06
C GLN A 45 5.57 32.68 -7.07
N PRO A 46 6.11 32.31 -5.91
CA PRO A 46 7.27 31.42 -5.86
C PRO A 46 6.99 30.06 -6.51
N LEU A 47 7.95 29.55 -7.26
CA LEU A 47 8.01 28.16 -7.66
C LEU A 47 8.89 27.40 -6.67
N ILE A 48 8.38 26.31 -6.12
CA ILE A 48 9.09 25.50 -5.12
C ILE A 48 9.36 24.14 -5.77
N ILE A 49 10.62 23.76 -5.86
CA ILE A 49 11.03 22.41 -6.26
C ILE A 49 11.33 21.65 -4.97
N LEU A 50 10.57 20.58 -4.73
CA LEU A 50 10.65 19.78 -3.53
C LEU A 50 11.14 18.38 -3.85
N ALA A 51 12.20 17.93 -3.18
CA ALA A 51 12.67 16.55 -3.19
C ALA A 51 12.50 15.95 -1.80
N THR A 52 11.89 14.77 -1.73
CA THR A 52 11.71 14.03 -0.47
C THR A 52 12.45 12.69 -0.54
N ALA A 53 12.84 12.17 0.62
CA ALA A 53 13.44 10.85 0.75
C ALA A 53 12.40 9.81 1.18
N ASP A 54 12.77 8.52 1.08
CA ASP A 54 12.00 7.36 1.54
C ASP A 54 10.62 7.17 0.86
N GLU A 55 10.43 7.66 -0.37
CA GLU A 55 9.16 7.50 -1.06
C GLU A 55 8.82 6.01 -1.23
N GLU A 56 9.77 5.20 -1.74
CA GLU A 56 9.62 3.76 -2.07
C GLU A 56 9.44 2.83 -0.84
N SER A 57 9.52 3.36 0.36
CA SER A 57 9.43 2.55 1.59
C SER A 57 8.37 3.06 2.57
N SER A 58 8.68 4.11 3.30
CA SER A 58 7.84 4.63 4.39
C SER A 58 7.18 5.97 4.10
N MET A 59 7.60 6.65 3.03
CA MET A 59 7.23 8.05 2.71
C MET A 59 7.57 9.04 3.85
N ASN A 60 8.56 8.73 4.69
CA ASN A 60 8.89 9.51 5.89
C ASN A 60 9.25 10.96 5.56
N GLY A 61 9.92 11.22 4.44
CA GLY A 61 10.23 12.57 3.98
C GLY A 61 8.95 13.41 3.78
N ALA A 62 8.01 12.90 2.99
CA ALA A 62 6.74 13.57 2.72
C ALA A 62 5.87 13.70 3.99
N ARG A 63 5.79 12.64 4.82
CA ARG A 63 5.07 12.66 6.11
C ARG A 63 5.62 13.68 7.08
N THR A 64 6.94 13.84 7.15
CA THR A 64 7.58 14.85 7.99
C THR A 64 7.21 16.26 7.53
N LEU A 65 7.24 16.54 6.24
CA LEU A 65 6.83 17.83 5.69
C LEU A 65 5.35 18.12 5.94
N ALA A 66 4.48 17.13 5.76
CA ALA A 66 3.06 17.26 6.06
C ALA A 66 2.82 17.62 7.55
N LYS A 67 3.53 16.97 8.48
CA LYS A 67 3.47 17.30 9.92
C LYS A 67 3.98 18.71 10.23
N LEU A 68 5.01 19.16 9.51
CA LEU A 68 5.55 20.52 9.67
C LEU A 68 4.64 21.58 9.00
N GLY A 69 3.70 21.18 8.15
CA GLY A 69 2.83 22.06 7.39
C GLY A 69 3.58 22.97 6.41
N LYS A 70 4.70 22.49 5.86
CA LYS A 70 5.58 23.22 4.94
C LYS A 70 6.09 22.30 3.84
N PRO A 71 6.33 22.82 2.61
CA PRO A 71 5.92 24.17 2.17
C PRO A 71 4.40 24.25 2.01
N LYS A 72 3.86 25.48 2.06
CA LYS A 72 2.47 25.73 1.65
C LYS A 72 2.45 26.17 0.20
N ALA A 73 1.71 25.46 -0.64
CA ALA A 73 1.55 25.78 -2.05
C ALA A 73 0.06 25.82 -2.42
N ARG A 74 -0.27 26.61 -3.42
CA ARG A 74 -1.62 26.68 -3.99
C ARG A 74 -1.91 25.47 -4.88
N TYR A 75 -0.89 25.02 -5.62
CA TYR A 75 -0.93 23.85 -6.48
C TYR A 75 0.31 23.01 -6.24
N ALA A 76 0.17 21.71 -6.43
CA ALA A 76 1.27 20.76 -6.40
C ALA A 76 1.21 19.89 -7.67
N VAL A 77 2.36 19.70 -8.30
CA VAL A 77 2.55 18.75 -9.39
C VAL A 77 3.52 17.69 -8.91
N ILE A 78 3.11 16.43 -8.96
CA ILE A 78 3.89 15.27 -8.54
C ILE A 78 4.31 14.53 -9.80
N GLY A 79 5.60 14.27 -9.94
CA GLY A 79 6.19 13.79 -11.20
C GLY A 79 6.17 12.28 -11.38
N GLU A 80 5.13 11.61 -10.92
CA GLU A 80 4.97 10.18 -11.09
C GLU A 80 4.79 9.75 -12.57
N PRO A 81 5.22 8.53 -12.97
CA PRO A 81 5.17 8.08 -14.36
C PRO A 81 3.75 7.68 -14.79
N THR A 82 2.93 8.69 -15.11
CA THR A 82 1.51 8.55 -15.47
C THR A 82 1.28 8.48 -17.01
N GLY A 83 2.33 8.31 -17.80
CA GLY A 83 2.25 8.40 -19.27
C GLY A 83 1.88 9.79 -19.77
N LEU A 84 2.33 10.85 -19.08
CA LEU A 84 2.04 12.26 -19.35
C LEU A 84 0.54 12.63 -19.27
N LYS A 85 -0.26 11.83 -18.57
CA LYS A 85 -1.67 12.13 -18.30
C LYS A 85 -1.81 12.67 -16.88
N PRO A 86 -2.42 13.85 -16.68
CA PRO A 86 -2.72 14.35 -15.34
C PRO A 86 -3.63 13.35 -14.60
N ILE A 87 -3.24 12.99 -13.38
CA ILE A 87 -4.00 12.13 -12.47
C ILE A 87 -4.40 12.99 -11.28
N ASN A 88 -5.68 13.00 -10.94
CA ASN A 88 -6.23 13.80 -9.84
C ASN A 88 -6.84 12.96 -8.71
N MET A 89 -6.70 11.65 -8.79
CA MET A 89 -7.19 10.72 -7.76
C MET A 89 -6.33 9.46 -7.70
N HIS A 90 -6.30 8.82 -6.52
CA HIS A 90 -5.66 7.52 -6.34
C HIS A 90 -6.37 6.70 -5.27
N LYS A 91 -6.25 5.37 -5.38
CA LYS A 91 -6.69 4.43 -4.34
C LYS A 91 -5.79 4.51 -3.12
N SER A 92 -6.33 4.05 -1.99
CA SER A 92 -5.51 3.88 -0.77
C SER A 92 -4.43 2.80 -0.93
N ILE A 93 -3.50 2.81 0.00
CA ILE A 93 -2.54 1.72 0.18
C ILE A 93 -2.62 1.25 1.64
N MET A 94 -3.02 0.00 1.85
CA MET A 94 -2.96 -0.67 3.14
C MET A 94 -2.25 -2.00 2.96
N MET A 95 -1.25 -2.27 3.79
CA MET A 95 -0.64 -3.61 3.88
C MET A 95 -0.71 -4.05 5.33
N GLU A 96 -1.39 -5.16 5.56
CA GLU A 96 -1.77 -5.63 6.89
C GLU A 96 -1.31 -7.06 7.09
N THR A 97 -1.10 -7.41 8.35
CA THR A 97 -0.77 -8.77 8.76
C THR A 97 -1.78 -9.26 9.79
N ILE A 98 -2.35 -10.44 9.57
CA ILE A 98 -3.08 -11.18 10.60
C ILE A 98 -2.17 -12.28 11.13
N ARG A 99 -1.94 -12.27 12.44
CA ARG A 99 -1.21 -13.33 13.15
C ARG A 99 -2.14 -14.09 14.06
N ILE A 100 -2.11 -15.42 13.96
CA ILE A 100 -2.88 -16.33 14.81
C ILE A 100 -1.91 -17.12 15.68
N GLN A 101 -2.05 -16.95 16.98
CA GLN A 101 -1.35 -17.73 17.98
C GLN A 101 -2.31 -18.78 18.57
N GLY A 102 -2.06 -20.02 18.22
CA GLY A 102 -2.71 -21.21 18.75
C GLY A 102 -1.86 -21.91 19.81
N GLN A 103 -1.97 -23.23 19.86
CA GLN A 103 -1.20 -24.10 20.75
C GLN A 103 -0.80 -25.36 20.02
N SER A 104 0.49 -25.64 19.95
CA SER A 104 1.00 -26.89 19.36
C SER A 104 0.71 -28.08 20.23
N GLY A 105 0.50 -29.24 19.60
CA GLY A 105 0.31 -30.53 20.23
C GLY A 105 0.52 -31.65 19.22
N HIS A 106 0.50 -32.90 19.64
CA HIS A 106 0.60 -34.05 18.73
C HIS A 106 -0.71 -34.22 17.96
N SER A 107 -0.65 -34.38 16.64
CA SER A 107 -1.84 -34.44 15.76
C SER A 107 -2.80 -35.59 16.04
N SER A 108 -2.30 -36.68 16.64
CA SER A 108 -3.14 -37.83 17.03
C SER A 108 -4.11 -37.55 18.18
N ASN A 109 -3.91 -36.45 18.92
CA ASN A 109 -4.83 -36.02 19.97
C ASN A 109 -5.15 -34.51 19.80
N PRO A 110 -6.21 -34.18 19.07
CA PRO A 110 -6.59 -32.78 18.80
C PRO A 110 -6.88 -31.96 20.07
N ALA A 111 -7.24 -32.62 21.21
CA ALA A 111 -7.50 -31.95 22.48
C ALA A 111 -6.25 -31.29 23.10
N LEU A 112 -5.06 -31.67 22.65
CA LEU A 112 -3.78 -31.13 23.15
C LEU A 112 -3.38 -29.78 22.54
N GLY A 113 -4.08 -29.32 21.53
CA GLY A 113 -3.69 -28.12 20.84
C GLY A 113 -4.85 -27.21 20.40
N LYS A 114 -4.50 -26.08 19.80
CA LYS A 114 -5.41 -25.11 19.18
C LYS A 114 -4.85 -24.77 17.82
N ASN A 115 -5.50 -25.24 16.76
CA ASN A 115 -4.94 -25.21 15.42
C ASN A 115 -5.07 -23.82 14.80
N ALA A 116 -3.93 -23.10 14.68
CA ALA A 116 -3.87 -21.78 14.07
C ALA A 116 -4.14 -21.82 12.55
N LEU A 117 -3.82 -22.93 11.86
CA LEU A 117 -4.06 -23.07 10.43
C LEU A 117 -5.54 -23.25 10.09
N GLU A 118 -6.27 -24.00 10.92
CA GLU A 118 -7.72 -24.14 10.77
C GLU A 118 -8.45 -22.81 11.05
N ALA A 119 -8.00 -22.07 12.06
CA ALA A 119 -8.51 -20.72 12.31
C ALA A 119 -8.19 -19.77 11.13
N MET A 120 -7.00 -19.87 10.55
CA MET A 120 -6.61 -19.06 9.39
C MET A 120 -7.45 -19.38 8.16
N HIS A 121 -7.82 -20.61 7.92
CA HIS A 121 -8.74 -20.99 6.84
C HIS A 121 -10.08 -20.24 6.96
N GLU A 122 -10.67 -20.13 8.15
CA GLU A 122 -11.90 -19.33 8.33
C GLU A 122 -11.65 -17.84 8.18
N VAL A 123 -10.53 -17.33 8.67
CA VAL A 123 -10.14 -15.92 8.47
C VAL A 123 -10.05 -15.60 6.98
N ILE A 124 -9.37 -16.43 6.18
CA ILE A 124 -9.27 -16.25 4.73
C ILE A 124 -10.66 -16.23 4.08
N SER A 125 -11.52 -17.19 4.43
CA SER A 125 -12.88 -17.26 3.91
C SER A 125 -13.70 -16.00 4.26
N ALA A 126 -13.57 -15.49 5.49
CA ALA A 126 -14.24 -14.28 5.93
C ALA A 126 -13.72 -13.03 5.18
N LEU A 127 -12.41 -12.92 4.95
CA LEU A 127 -11.81 -11.82 4.20
C LEU A 127 -12.25 -11.82 2.73
N LEU A 128 -12.31 -12.99 2.09
CA LEU A 128 -12.78 -13.10 0.70
C LEU A 128 -14.25 -12.70 0.56
N ASN A 129 -15.11 -13.13 1.48
CA ASN A 129 -16.51 -12.74 1.50
C ASN A 129 -16.67 -11.24 1.77
N PHE A 130 -15.90 -10.69 2.70
CA PHE A 130 -15.87 -9.25 2.98
C PHE A 130 -15.45 -8.44 1.75
N THR A 131 -14.43 -8.92 1.03
CA THR A 131 -13.99 -8.29 -0.23
C THR A 131 -15.10 -8.25 -1.26
N GLN A 132 -15.84 -9.36 -1.45
CA GLN A 132 -16.98 -9.41 -2.37
C GLN A 132 -18.07 -8.39 -1.97
N GLN A 133 -18.34 -8.26 -0.67
CA GLN A 133 -19.30 -7.28 -0.17
C GLN A 133 -18.83 -5.84 -0.46
N LEU A 134 -17.56 -5.53 -0.17
CA LEU A 134 -17.01 -4.21 -0.48
C LEU A 134 -17.09 -3.88 -1.97
N GLN A 135 -16.85 -4.86 -2.85
CA GLN A 135 -16.94 -4.69 -4.31
C GLN A 135 -18.36 -4.49 -4.80
N ALA A 136 -19.35 -5.06 -4.11
CA ALA A 136 -20.75 -4.85 -4.42
C ALA A 136 -21.24 -3.45 -3.95
N ASP A 137 -20.73 -2.98 -2.80
CA ASP A 137 -21.18 -1.75 -2.16
C ASP A 137 -20.48 -0.49 -2.70
N TYR A 138 -19.25 -0.63 -3.25
CA TYR A 138 -18.43 0.51 -3.66
C TYR A 138 -17.90 0.37 -5.07
N GLN A 139 -18.20 1.37 -5.90
CA GLN A 139 -17.68 1.46 -7.27
C GLN A 139 -17.32 2.90 -7.61
N ASN A 140 -16.24 3.09 -8.38
CA ASN A 140 -15.87 4.37 -8.94
C ASN A 140 -15.39 4.19 -10.40
N PRO A 141 -16.23 4.52 -11.41
CA PRO A 141 -15.95 4.27 -12.83
C PRO A 141 -14.78 5.09 -13.40
N HIS A 142 -14.22 6.02 -12.63
CA HIS A 142 -13.05 6.78 -13.05
C HIS A 142 -11.73 6.01 -12.91
N PHE A 143 -11.74 4.85 -12.23
CA PHE A 143 -10.60 3.95 -12.14
C PHE A 143 -10.67 2.83 -13.18
N ALA A 144 -9.54 2.44 -13.75
CA ALA A 144 -9.48 1.26 -14.63
C ALA A 144 -9.92 -0.04 -13.92
N VAL A 145 -9.67 -0.14 -12.61
CA VAL A 145 -10.25 -1.13 -11.71
C VAL A 145 -11.18 -0.36 -10.78
N ASP A 146 -12.45 -0.33 -11.10
CA ASP A 146 -13.49 0.54 -10.53
C ASP A 146 -14.00 0.13 -9.14
N ILE A 147 -13.49 -0.97 -8.59
CA ILE A 147 -13.85 -1.56 -7.30
C ILE A 147 -12.68 -1.54 -6.31
N PRO A 148 -12.92 -1.59 -4.98
CA PRO A 148 -11.86 -1.85 -4.01
C PRO A 148 -11.29 -3.26 -4.22
N THR A 149 -10.01 -3.45 -3.90
CA THR A 149 -9.34 -4.74 -4.06
C THR A 149 -8.64 -5.18 -2.77
N MET A 150 -8.60 -6.48 -2.54
CA MET A 150 -7.81 -7.12 -1.50
C MET A 150 -7.03 -8.28 -2.13
N ASN A 151 -5.72 -8.32 -1.89
CA ASN A 151 -4.85 -9.40 -2.34
C ASN A 151 -4.22 -10.10 -1.15
N LEU A 152 -4.46 -11.39 -1.02
CA LEU A 152 -3.79 -12.23 -0.03
C LEU A 152 -2.43 -12.62 -0.60
N GLY A 153 -1.36 -11.95 -0.14
CA GLY A 153 -0.05 -12.01 -0.80
C GLY A 153 0.89 -13.06 -0.24
N VAL A 154 0.90 -13.24 1.08
CA VAL A 154 1.85 -14.12 1.78
C VAL A 154 1.15 -14.88 2.89
N ILE A 155 1.44 -16.16 3.02
CA ILE A 155 0.99 -16.99 4.15
C ILE A 155 2.12 -17.88 4.66
N HIS A 156 2.29 -17.90 5.97
CA HIS A 156 3.24 -18.79 6.65
C HIS A 156 2.58 -19.44 7.85
N GLY A 157 2.82 -20.74 8.08
CA GLY A 157 2.28 -21.44 9.23
C GLY A 157 2.67 -22.90 9.29
N GLY A 158 2.72 -23.42 10.55
CA GLY A 158 3.09 -24.79 10.82
C GLY A 158 4.58 -25.07 10.58
N ASP A 159 5.01 -26.26 11.03
CA ASP A 159 6.40 -26.71 10.94
C ASP A 159 6.52 -28.22 10.67
N ASN A 160 5.48 -29.00 10.97
CA ASN A 160 5.50 -30.44 10.78
C ASN A 160 4.08 -31.00 10.66
N PRO A 161 3.79 -31.93 9.69
CA PRO A 161 2.45 -32.45 9.43
C PRO A 161 1.87 -33.28 10.60
N ASN A 162 2.69 -33.82 11.51
CA ASN A 162 2.22 -34.54 12.69
C ASN A 162 2.06 -33.66 13.94
N ARG A 163 2.12 -32.32 13.76
CA ARG A 163 1.98 -31.36 14.85
C ARG A 163 0.80 -30.42 14.56
N ILE A 164 -0.04 -30.18 15.56
CA ILE A 164 -1.07 -29.15 15.52
C ILE A 164 -0.38 -27.80 15.32
N CYS A 165 -0.81 -27.03 14.31
CA CYS A 165 -0.20 -25.76 13.98
C CYS A 165 -0.41 -24.73 15.10
N GLY A 166 0.68 -24.31 15.75
CA GLY A 166 0.63 -23.36 16.86
C GLY A 166 0.73 -21.89 16.45
N HIS A 167 1.08 -21.61 15.21
CA HIS A 167 1.22 -20.25 14.69
C HIS A 167 0.93 -20.20 13.18
N CYS A 168 0.15 -19.19 12.76
CA CYS A 168 -0.06 -18.92 11.35
C CYS A 168 -0.13 -17.40 11.12
N GLU A 169 0.45 -16.94 10.01
CA GLU A 169 0.50 -15.53 9.62
C GLU A 169 0.04 -15.36 8.17
N LEU A 170 -0.75 -14.32 7.92
CA LEU A 170 -1.23 -13.91 6.59
C LEU A 170 -0.94 -12.44 6.39
N GLU A 171 -0.25 -12.10 5.29
CA GLU A 171 -0.05 -10.72 4.87
C GLU A 171 -0.90 -10.44 3.62
N PHE A 172 -1.55 -9.29 3.59
CA PHE A 172 -2.44 -8.89 2.51
C PHE A 172 -2.40 -7.39 2.25
N ASP A 173 -2.65 -7.03 0.97
CA ASP A 173 -2.75 -5.66 0.48
C ASP A 173 -4.21 -5.30 0.22
N VAL A 174 -4.60 -4.07 0.56
CA VAL A 174 -5.94 -3.54 0.31
C VAL A 174 -5.84 -2.19 -0.38
N ARG A 175 -6.61 -2.02 -1.44
CA ARG A 175 -6.71 -0.77 -2.20
C ARG A 175 -8.15 -0.27 -2.18
N LEU A 176 -8.41 0.78 -1.42
CA LEU A 176 -9.72 1.39 -1.25
C LEU A 176 -9.94 2.54 -2.25
N LEU A 177 -11.19 2.81 -2.54
CA LEU A 177 -11.61 3.95 -3.35
C LEU A 177 -11.70 5.23 -2.51
N PRO A 178 -11.61 6.43 -3.13
CA PRO A 178 -11.93 7.69 -2.46
C PRO A 178 -13.28 7.64 -1.74
N GLY A 179 -13.35 8.22 -0.55
CA GLY A 179 -14.51 8.15 0.33
C GLY A 179 -14.51 6.99 1.32
N MET A 180 -13.61 6.00 1.16
CA MET A 180 -13.40 4.92 2.11
C MET A 180 -12.18 5.24 2.99
N ALA A 181 -12.26 4.97 4.30
CA ALA A 181 -11.17 5.21 5.24
C ALA A 181 -10.47 3.91 5.64
N ASN A 182 -9.14 3.91 5.64
CA ASN A 182 -8.32 2.75 6.02
C ASN A 182 -8.67 2.24 7.41
N ASP A 183 -8.85 3.11 8.40
CA ASP A 183 -9.15 2.73 9.77
C ASP A 183 -10.52 2.06 9.92
N SER A 184 -11.52 2.49 9.15
CA SER A 184 -12.85 1.85 9.14
C SER A 184 -12.79 0.42 8.63
N ILE A 185 -11.94 0.15 7.63
CA ILE A 185 -11.74 -1.20 7.09
C ILE A 185 -10.97 -2.07 8.08
N ARG A 186 -9.93 -1.52 8.76
CA ARG A 186 -9.23 -2.25 9.85
C ARG A 186 -10.18 -2.65 10.97
N GLU A 187 -11.06 -1.72 11.38
CA GLU A 187 -12.07 -2.02 12.41
C GLU A 187 -13.03 -3.12 11.96
N SER A 188 -13.49 -3.08 10.72
CA SER A 188 -14.37 -4.09 10.14
C SER A 188 -13.68 -5.46 10.10
N ILE A 189 -12.43 -5.54 9.65
CA ILE A 189 -11.63 -6.77 9.65
C ILE A 189 -11.44 -7.28 11.10
N SER A 190 -11.12 -6.40 12.05
CA SER A 190 -11.00 -6.77 13.46
C SER A 190 -12.28 -7.38 14.02
N LYS A 191 -13.45 -6.83 13.65
CA LYS A 191 -14.75 -7.38 14.04
C LYS A 191 -15.02 -8.75 13.43
N LEU A 192 -14.60 -8.97 12.18
CA LEU A 192 -14.74 -10.25 11.48
C LEU A 192 -13.91 -11.38 12.13
N VAL A 193 -12.69 -11.10 12.53
CA VAL A 193 -11.77 -12.15 13.04
C VAL A 193 -12.02 -12.48 14.51
N LYS A 194 -12.68 -11.61 15.27
CA LYS A 194 -12.93 -11.78 16.71
C LYS A 194 -13.75 -13.03 17.06
N PRO A 195 -14.88 -13.34 16.40
CA PRO A 195 -15.62 -14.58 16.66
C PRO A 195 -14.82 -15.84 16.27
N ILE A 196 -13.98 -15.77 15.24
CA ILE A 196 -13.11 -16.87 14.82
C ILE A 196 -12.08 -17.18 15.92
N ALA A 197 -11.45 -16.13 16.46
CA ALA A 197 -10.53 -16.28 17.60
C ALA A 197 -11.17 -17.01 18.78
N SER A 198 -12.42 -16.65 19.12
CA SER A 198 -13.18 -17.27 20.20
C SER A 198 -13.52 -18.72 19.89
N LYS A 199 -13.98 -19.03 18.69
CA LYS A 199 -14.34 -20.38 18.23
C LYS A 199 -13.16 -21.35 18.34
N TYR A 200 -11.98 -20.94 17.86
CA TYR A 200 -10.78 -21.76 17.87
C TYR A 200 -9.94 -21.62 19.15
N GLN A 201 -10.40 -20.81 20.10
CA GLN A 201 -9.68 -20.50 21.34
C GLN A 201 -8.23 -20.05 21.09
N THR A 202 -8.02 -19.29 20.01
CA THR A 202 -6.73 -18.74 19.59
C THR A 202 -6.66 -17.27 19.92
N LYS A 203 -5.44 -16.68 19.85
CA LYS A 203 -5.26 -15.23 19.86
C LYS A 203 -5.05 -14.76 18.43
N ILE A 204 -5.86 -13.81 17.97
CA ILE A 204 -5.71 -13.20 16.64
C ILE A 204 -5.34 -11.73 16.82
N SER A 205 -4.33 -11.27 16.11
CA SER A 205 -3.94 -9.87 16.03
C SER A 205 -3.91 -9.39 14.59
N LEU A 206 -4.34 -8.16 14.36
CA LEU A 206 -4.23 -7.43 13.10
C LEU A 206 -3.24 -6.28 13.32
N THR A 207 -2.23 -6.18 12.47
CA THR A 207 -1.20 -5.13 12.55
C THR A 207 -0.85 -4.63 11.15
N SER A 208 -0.61 -3.32 11.02
CA SER A 208 -0.16 -2.76 9.75
C SER A 208 1.33 -3.00 9.54
N LEU A 209 1.71 -3.35 8.32
CA LEU A 209 3.12 -3.50 7.92
C LEU A 209 3.78 -2.12 7.73
N PHE A 210 2.98 -1.10 7.41
CA PHE A 210 3.42 0.30 7.35
C PHE A 210 2.20 1.23 7.59
N PRO A 211 2.40 2.55 7.79
CA PRO A 211 1.29 3.46 8.13
C PRO A 211 0.16 3.58 7.10
N GLY A 212 0.37 3.08 5.87
CA GLY A 212 -0.61 3.18 4.80
C GLY A 212 -0.75 4.59 4.21
N VAL A 213 -1.54 4.70 3.14
CA VAL A 213 -1.91 5.96 2.50
C VAL A 213 -3.41 5.95 2.29
N GLU A 214 -4.11 7.01 2.67
CA GLU A 214 -5.55 7.15 2.41
C GLU A 214 -5.80 7.34 0.91
N ALA A 215 -6.98 6.93 0.43
CA ALA A 215 -7.41 7.26 -0.91
C ALA A 215 -7.65 8.76 -1.04
N PHE A 216 -7.40 9.31 -2.22
CA PHE A 216 -7.51 10.74 -2.47
C PHE A 216 -8.21 11.01 -3.79
N GLU A 217 -9.04 12.05 -3.82
CA GLU A 217 -9.64 12.63 -5.01
C GLU A 217 -9.61 14.16 -4.88
N ASN A 218 -9.09 14.83 -5.90
CA ASN A 218 -9.13 16.29 -6.01
C ASN A 218 -10.41 16.68 -6.75
N GLN A 219 -11.27 17.40 -6.07
CA GLN A 219 -12.51 17.96 -6.64
C GLN A 219 -12.25 19.23 -7.42
#